data_f4afa914e4de765256009cd50c08de2a
#
_entry.id   f4afa914e4de765256009cd50c08de2a
#
_cell.length_a   1.000
_cell.length_b   1.000
_cell.length_c   1.000
_cell.angle_alpha   90.00
_cell.angle_beta   90.00
_cell.angle_gamma   90.00
#
_symmetry.space_group_name_H-M   'P 1'
#
loop_
_entity.id
_entity.type
_entity.pdbx_description
1 polymer ?
#
loop_
_entity_poly.entity_id
_entity_poly.type
_entity_poly.pdbx_seq_one_letter_code
_entity_poly.pdbx_strand_id
1 'polypeptide(L)'
;DPVTARVAAVNFSLLGISNIEVVNDSAEHFIESFSGTADLVYADPARRGEGNRKVFRFEECSPDIVSLLPAIREKTRRVVVKASPLFDIDEAFRLFGDRITVDIVSRQGECKEVLIDVPSAPDAPAGSVRAVAAGCGSLVFGRGDGEPAQTSDFEPPYGYLLVPDVSLCKARLVRRYAARIGCYAVSQSGYCLSRQAPDRFFGRVYPIREMA
;
A
#
# COMPACT_ATOMS: atom_id res chain seq x y z
N ASP A 1 -12.00 11.18 -20.82
CA ASP A 1 -11.68 11.06 -22.26
C ASP A 1 -12.77 10.24 -22.93
N PRO A 2 -13.54 10.83 -23.90
CA PRO A 2 -14.67 10.17 -24.57
C PRO A 2 -14.28 8.92 -25.36
N VAL A 3 -13.09 8.90 -25.93
CA VAL A 3 -12.61 7.75 -26.72
C VAL A 3 -12.36 6.56 -25.80
N THR A 4 -11.66 6.78 -24.70
CA THR A 4 -11.38 5.74 -23.72
C THR A 4 -12.67 5.17 -23.09
N ALA A 5 -13.62 6.04 -22.73
CA ALA A 5 -14.91 5.64 -22.19
C ALA A 5 -15.70 4.77 -23.19
N ARG A 6 -15.73 5.17 -24.48
CA ARG A 6 -16.39 4.39 -25.53
C ARG A 6 -15.72 3.02 -25.74
N VAL A 7 -14.39 2.96 -25.78
CA VAL A 7 -13.66 1.71 -25.92
C VAL A 7 -13.94 0.78 -24.73
N ALA A 8 -13.95 1.30 -23.49
CA ALA A 8 -14.27 0.54 -22.30
C ALA A 8 -15.70 -0.05 -22.38
N ALA A 9 -16.69 0.77 -22.73
CA ALA A 9 -18.09 0.32 -22.88
C ALA A 9 -18.24 -0.79 -23.94
N VAL A 10 -17.58 -0.65 -25.09
CA VAL A 10 -17.58 -1.67 -26.15
C VAL A 10 -16.93 -2.97 -25.65
N ASN A 11 -15.78 -2.88 -24.97
CA ASN A 11 -15.09 -4.06 -24.45
C ASN A 11 -15.93 -4.80 -23.41
N PHE A 12 -16.59 -4.10 -22.49
CA PHE A 12 -17.48 -4.73 -21.50
C PHE A 12 -18.66 -5.43 -22.19
N SER A 13 -19.25 -4.81 -23.20
CA SER A 13 -20.32 -5.43 -23.99
C SER A 13 -19.85 -6.71 -24.70
N LEU A 14 -18.69 -6.68 -25.36
CA LEU A 14 -18.11 -7.84 -26.06
C LEU A 14 -17.75 -8.99 -25.10
N LEU A 15 -17.36 -8.66 -23.86
CA LEU A 15 -17.05 -9.65 -22.82
C LEU A 15 -18.31 -10.15 -22.08
N GLY A 16 -19.50 -9.67 -22.42
CA GLY A 16 -20.76 -10.05 -21.77
C GLY A 16 -20.88 -9.52 -20.33
N ILE A 17 -20.13 -8.47 -19.98
CA ILE A 17 -20.15 -7.85 -18.65
C ILE A 17 -21.30 -6.85 -18.62
N SER A 18 -22.32 -7.12 -17.79
CA SER A 18 -23.54 -6.29 -17.69
C SER A 18 -23.67 -5.51 -16.38
N ASN A 19 -22.77 -5.73 -15.43
CA ASN A 19 -22.80 -5.12 -14.09
C ASN A 19 -21.83 -3.93 -13.95
N ILE A 20 -21.34 -3.38 -15.07
CA ILE A 20 -20.48 -2.20 -15.12
C ILE A 20 -21.14 -1.14 -15.96
N GLU A 21 -21.30 0.05 -15.40
CA GLU A 21 -21.71 1.26 -16.10
C GLU A 21 -20.49 2.15 -16.36
N VAL A 22 -20.34 2.61 -17.60
CA VAL A 22 -19.26 3.53 -17.98
C VAL A 22 -19.82 4.93 -18.11
N VAL A 23 -19.39 5.81 -17.23
CA VAL A 23 -19.76 7.22 -17.22
C VAL A 23 -18.60 8.05 -17.79
N ASN A 24 -18.85 8.82 -18.86
CA ASN A 24 -17.85 9.73 -19.43
C ASN A 24 -18.01 11.13 -18.83
N ASP A 25 -17.46 11.31 -17.64
CA ASP A 25 -17.55 12.58 -16.91
C ASP A 25 -16.22 12.88 -16.18
N SER A 26 -16.10 14.07 -15.58
CA SER A 26 -15.06 14.31 -14.60
C SER A 26 -15.44 13.71 -13.25
N ALA A 27 -14.46 13.38 -12.43
CA ALA A 27 -14.73 12.85 -11.10
C ALA A 27 -15.44 13.88 -10.22
N GLU A 28 -15.07 15.14 -10.35
CA GLU A 28 -15.66 16.28 -9.65
C GLU A 28 -17.16 16.37 -9.92
N HIS A 29 -17.53 16.46 -11.21
CA HIS A 29 -18.94 16.57 -11.59
C HIS A 29 -19.74 15.30 -11.29
N PHE A 30 -19.12 14.13 -11.48
CA PHE A 30 -19.76 12.85 -11.12
C PHE A 30 -20.08 12.77 -9.62
N ILE A 31 -19.12 13.12 -8.74
CA ILE A 31 -19.33 13.11 -7.29
C ILE A 31 -20.40 14.09 -6.85
N GLU A 32 -20.43 15.29 -7.44
CA GLU A 32 -21.46 16.32 -7.16
C GLU A 32 -22.86 15.82 -7.56
N SER A 33 -23.00 15.25 -8.74
CA SER A 33 -24.28 14.82 -9.29
C SER A 33 -24.77 13.46 -8.75
N PHE A 34 -23.89 12.62 -8.20
CA PHE A 34 -24.23 11.30 -7.68
C PHE A 34 -25.09 11.39 -6.42
N SER A 35 -26.36 11.04 -6.51
CA SER A 35 -27.32 11.08 -5.42
C SER A 35 -27.41 9.82 -4.57
N GLY A 36 -26.75 8.74 -5.00
CA GLY A 36 -26.75 7.45 -4.33
C GLY A 36 -25.71 7.33 -3.22
N THR A 37 -25.59 6.11 -2.69
CA THR A 37 -24.51 5.70 -1.79
C THR A 37 -23.76 4.53 -2.42
N ALA A 38 -22.44 4.48 -2.22
CA ALA A 38 -21.59 3.40 -2.67
C ALA A 38 -20.96 2.68 -1.46
N ASP A 39 -20.76 1.39 -1.55
CA ASP A 39 -20.05 0.64 -0.51
C ASP A 39 -18.56 0.99 -0.49
N LEU A 40 -18.01 1.28 -1.68
CA LEU A 40 -16.60 1.61 -1.88
C LEU A 40 -16.45 2.60 -3.03
N VAL A 41 -15.60 3.60 -2.83
CA VAL A 41 -15.03 4.40 -3.91
C VAL A 41 -13.56 4.02 -4.06
N TYR A 42 -13.18 3.56 -5.25
CA TYR A 42 -11.79 3.30 -5.62
C TYR A 42 -11.30 4.39 -6.57
N ALA A 43 -10.20 5.03 -6.22
CA ALA A 43 -9.61 6.10 -7.01
C ALA A 43 -8.19 5.75 -7.46
N ASP A 44 -7.93 5.85 -8.75
CA ASP A 44 -6.59 5.74 -9.37
C ASP A 44 -6.29 7.06 -10.11
N PRO A 45 -5.93 8.15 -9.36
CA PRO A 45 -5.76 9.46 -9.95
C PRO A 45 -4.56 9.47 -10.90
N ALA A 46 -4.77 9.99 -12.11
CA ALA A 46 -3.74 10.14 -13.12
C ALA A 46 -2.86 11.36 -12.82
N ARG A 47 -1.56 11.25 -13.12
CA ARG A 47 -0.63 12.38 -12.97
C ARG A 47 -0.95 13.47 -14.00
N ARG A 48 -1.03 14.73 -13.55
CA ARG A 48 -1.07 15.90 -14.42
C ARG A 48 0.37 16.33 -14.67
N GLY A 49 1.04 15.90 -15.69
CA GLY A 49 2.40 16.33 -15.96
C GLY A 49 2.68 16.39 -17.43
N GLU A 50 2.84 17.59 -17.97
CA GLU A 50 3.64 17.83 -19.16
C GLU A 50 5.10 17.74 -18.74
N GLY A 51 5.78 16.68 -19.22
CA GLY A 51 7.19 16.47 -18.98
C GLY A 51 7.50 15.36 -17.96
N ASN A 52 8.65 14.76 -18.14
CA ASN A 52 9.17 13.56 -17.47
C ASN A 52 9.52 13.76 -15.97
N ARG A 53 8.90 14.72 -15.27
CA ARG A 53 9.07 14.92 -13.83
C ARG A 53 8.24 13.86 -13.10
N LYS A 54 8.92 13.05 -12.31
CA LYS A 54 8.30 12.08 -11.38
C LYS A 54 7.65 12.85 -10.23
N VAL A 55 6.42 13.29 -10.46
CA VAL A 55 5.60 13.93 -9.43
C VAL A 55 4.95 12.84 -8.58
N PHE A 56 5.06 12.97 -7.26
CA PHE A 56 4.50 12.02 -6.29
C PHE A 56 3.46 12.67 -5.37
N ARG A 57 2.92 13.84 -5.75
CA ARG A 57 1.96 14.60 -4.95
C ARG A 57 0.56 14.43 -5.49
N PHE A 58 -0.41 14.16 -4.63
CA PHE A 58 -1.82 14.02 -5.03
C PHE A 58 -2.42 15.32 -5.54
N GLU A 59 -1.94 16.48 -5.05
CA GLU A 59 -2.38 17.81 -5.51
C GLU A 59 -2.06 18.06 -6.99
N GLU A 60 -1.09 17.32 -7.54
CA GLU A 60 -0.69 17.40 -8.95
C GLU A 60 -1.31 16.25 -9.78
N CYS A 61 -2.24 15.50 -9.20
CA CYS A 61 -2.99 14.45 -9.89
C CYS A 61 -4.35 14.94 -10.39
N SER A 62 -4.96 14.19 -11.29
CA SER A 62 -6.33 14.39 -11.72
C SER A 62 -7.10 13.08 -11.58
N PRO A 63 -8.21 13.07 -10.81
CA PRO A 63 -8.71 14.17 -9.98
C PRO A 63 -7.79 14.47 -8.78
N ASP A 64 -7.93 15.67 -8.18
CA ASP A 64 -7.37 15.98 -6.86
C ASP A 64 -8.22 15.26 -5.79
N ILE A 65 -7.82 14.05 -5.46
CA ILE A 65 -8.58 13.19 -4.56
C ILE A 65 -8.61 13.72 -3.12
N VAL A 66 -7.60 14.50 -2.72
CA VAL A 66 -7.53 15.05 -1.37
C VAL A 66 -8.61 16.14 -1.20
N SER A 67 -8.74 17.02 -2.17
CA SER A 67 -9.79 18.05 -2.17
C SER A 67 -11.19 17.47 -2.31
N LEU A 68 -11.36 16.37 -3.04
CA LEU A 68 -12.65 15.68 -3.22
C LEU A 68 -13.06 14.80 -2.04
N LEU A 69 -12.13 14.44 -1.16
CA LEU A 69 -12.37 13.47 -0.10
C LEU A 69 -13.58 13.78 0.81
N PRO A 70 -13.84 15.03 1.22
CA PRO A 70 -15.03 15.35 2.02
C PRO A 70 -16.34 14.98 1.28
N ALA A 71 -16.48 15.36 0.02
CA ALA A 71 -17.68 15.07 -0.79
C ALA A 71 -17.83 13.55 -1.05
N ILE A 72 -16.72 12.86 -1.28
CA ILE A 72 -16.72 11.40 -1.45
C ILE A 72 -17.20 10.69 -0.18
N ARG A 73 -16.74 11.14 1.00
CA ARG A 73 -17.12 10.53 2.29
C ARG A 73 -18.61 10.64 2.60
N GLU A 74 -19.30 11.62 2.05
CA GLU A 74 -20.77 11.73 2.16
C GLU A 74 -21.49 10.64 1.35
N LYS A 75 -20.84 10.09 0.33
CA LYS A 75 -21.41 9.13 -0.62
C LYS A 75 -20.97 7.68 -0.35
N THR A 76 -19.94 7.46 0.48
CA THR A 76 -19.41 6.11 0.73
C THR A 76 -18.90 5.92 2.15
N ARG A 77 -18.88 4.68 2.58
CA ARG A 77 -18.30 4.27 3.88
C ARG A 77 -16.80 4.01 3.81
N ARG A 78 -16.25 3.86 2.61
CA ARG A 78 -14.85 3.49 2.41
C ARG A 78 -14.30 4.06 1.12
N VAL A 79 -13.14 4.66 1.20
CA VAL A 79 -12.41 5.14 0.03
C VAL A 79 -11.08 4.40 -0.04
N VAL A 80 -10.73 3.86 -1.20
CA VAL A 80 -9.40 3.30 -1.45
C VAL A 80 -8.73 4.11 -2.55
N VAL A 81 -7.57 4.67 -2.25
CA VAL A 81 -6.79 5.47 -3.20
C VAL A 81 -5.53 4.70 -3.58
N LYS A 82 -5.34 4.49 -4.87
CA LYS A 82 -4.11 3.90 -5.39
C LYS A 82 -3.03 4.97 -5.55
N ALA A 83 -1.86 4.67 -5.06
CA ALA A 83 -0.68 5.50 -5.18
C ALA A 83 0.49 4.75 -5.85
N SER A 84 1.44 5.51 -6.36
CA SER A 84 2.68 4.97 -6.91
C SER A 84 3.45 4.14 -5.87
N PRO A 85 4.17 3.08 -6.27
CA PRO A 85 5.11 2.38 -5.40
C PRO A 85 6.16 3.28 -4.73
N LEU A 86 6.42 4.45 -5.30
CA LEU A 86 7.37 5.44 -4.77
C LEU A 86 6.75 6.45 -3.80
N PHE A 87 5.42 6.41 -3.62
CA PHE A 87 4.73 7.34 -2.73
C PHE A 87 5.20 7.17 -1.27
N ASP A 88 5.36 8.27 -0.55
CA ASP A 88 5.80 8.24 0.85
C ASP A 88 4.63 7.86 1.77
N ILE A 89 4.86 6.90 2.66
CA ILE A 89 3.83 6.38 3.57
C ILE A 89 3.46 7.41 4.62
N ASP A 90 4.42 8.17 5.13
CA ASP A 90 4.17 9.21 6.14
C ASP A 90 3.33 10.34 5.54
N GLU A 91 3.53 10.63 4.24
CA GLU A 91 2.71 11.56 3.50
C GLU A 91 1.26 11.09 3.35
N ALA A 92 1.04 9.76 3.20
CA ALA A 92 -0.33 9.22 3.21
C ALA A 92 -1.06 9.58 4.51
N PHE A 93 -0.41 9.35 5.65
CA PHE A 93 -0.99 9.68 6.95
C PHE A 93 -1.19 11.19 7.13
N ARG A 94 -0.26 12.02 6.62
CA ARG A 94 -0.40 13.48 6.67
C ARG A 94 -1.61 13.99 5.88
N LEU A 95 -1.87 13.41 4.70
CA LEU A 95 -2.95 13.84 3.80
C LEU A 95 -4.32 13.27 4.17
N PHE A 96 -4.37 12.00 4.57
CA PHE A 96 -5.63 11.27 4.78
C PHE A 96 -5.99 11.04 6.24
N GLY A 97 -5.08 11.39 7.18
CA GLY A 97 -5.29 11.28 8.62
C GLY A 97 -4.78 9.99 9.24
N ASP A 98 -4.80 9.92 10.59
CA ASP A 98 -4.13 8.87 11.36
C ASP A 98 -4.92 7.55 11.48
N ARG A 99 -6.09 7.45 10.86
CA ARG A 99 -6.96 6.25 10.92
C ARG A 99 -6.96 5.42 9.65
N ILE A 100 -6.10 5.75 8.70
CA ILE A 100 -5.98 5.02 7.44
C ILE A 100 -5.21 3.72 7.61
N THR A 101 -5.43 2.78 6.69
CA THR A 101 -4.53 1.65 6.49
C THR A 101 -3.76 1.86 5.18
N VAL A 102 -2.43 1.76 5.24
CA VAL A 102 -1.60 1.83 4.05
C VAL A 102 -1.11 0.43 3.69
N ASP A 103 -1.58 -0.09 2.56
CA ASP A 103 -1.20 -1.38 2.03
C ASP A 103 -0.06 -1.23 1.03
N ILE A 104 1.04 -1.91 1.26
CA ILE A 104 2.16 -1.97 0.34
C ILE A 104 2.13 -3.32 -0.33
N VAL A 105 1.74 -3.33 -1.60
CA VAL A 105 1.54 -4.56 -2.36
C VAL A 105 2.77 -4.89 -3.18
N SER A 106 3.32 -6.06 -2.93
CA SER A 106 4.41 -6.65 -3.71
C SER A 106 3.95 -7.88 -4.49
N ARG A 107 4.62 -8.12 -5.59
CA ARG A 107 4.49 -9.36 -6.37
C ARG A 107 5.83 -9.69 -7.04
N GLN A 108 6.27 -10.93 -6.89
CA GLN A 108 7.52 -11.43 -7.50
C GLN A 108 8.76 -10.58 -7.14
N GLY A 109 8.83 -10.10 -5.89
CA GLY A 109 9.97 -9.32 -5.40
C GLY A 109 9.98 -7.84 -5.80
N GLU A 110 8.88 -7.33 -6.37
CA GLU A 110 8.72 -5.91 -6.72
C GLU A 110 7.53 -5.31 -6.00
N CYS A 111 7.68 -4.08 -5.50
CA CYS A 111 6.56 -3.29 -5.03
C CYS A 111 5.75 -2.80 -6.23
N LYS A 112 4.48 -3.18 -6.32
CA LYS A 112 3.62 -2.88 -7.47
C LYS A 112 2.80 -1.62 -7.25
N GLU A 113 2.26 -1.45 -6.05
CA GLU A 113 1.41 -0.30 -5.71
C GLU A 113 1.35 -0.07 -4.20
N VAL A 114 0.93 1.11 -3.83
CA VAL A 114 0.52 1.48 -2.48
C VAL A 114 -0.98 1.77 -2.53
N LEU A 115 -1.75 1.12 -1.67
CA LEU A 115 -3.18 1.40 -1.52
C LEU A 115 -3.41 2.09 -0.19
N ILE A 116 -4.15 3.21 -0.22
CA ILE A 116 -4.50 3.98 0.96
C ILE A 116 -5.98 3.75 1.22
N ASP A 117 -6.29 3.00 2.26
CA ASP A 117 -7.65 2.67 2.68
C ASP A 117 -8.11 3.70 3.72
N VAL A 118 -9.05 4.54 3.32
CA VAL A 118 -9.55 5.66 4.11
C VAL A 118 -10.97 5.32 4.58
N PRO A 119 -11.16 4.99 5.87
CA PRO A 119 -12.48 4.76 6.42
C PRO A 119 -13.25 6.08 6.54
N SER A 120 -14.55 6.05 6.32
CA SER A 120 -15.43 7.19 6.56
C SER A 120 -16.00 7.19 7.99
N ALA A 121 -15.91 6.08 8.71
CA ALA A 121 -16.40 5.96 10.07
C ALA A 121 -15.52 6.76 11.05
N PRO A 122 -16.11 7.61 11.91
CA PRO A 122 -15.36 8.45 12.86
C PRO A 122 -14.71 7.63 13.97
N ASP A 123 -15.19 6.42 14.23
CA ASP A 123 -14.73 5.47 15.25
C ASP A 123 -13.78 4.40 14.68
N ALA A 124 -13.31 4.57 13.44
CA ALA A 124 -12.35 3.66 12.85
C ALA A 124 -11.12 3.47 13.76
N PRO A 125 -10.53 2.26 13.80
CA PRO A 125 -9.37 1.96 14.64
C PRO A 125 -8.18 2.84 14.26
N ALA A 126 -7.18 2.88 15.15
CA ALA A 126 -5.91 3.54 14.88
C ALA A 126 -5.29 2.99 13.61
N GLY A 127 -4.62 3.87 12.87
CA GLY A 127 -4.06 3.53 11.57
C GLY A 127 -2.99 2.45 11.61
N SER A 128 -2.81 1.81 10.49
CA SER A 128 -1.88 0.69 10.34
C SER A 128 -1.16 0.73 8.99
N VAL A 129 -0.03 0.02 8.93
CA VAL A 129 0.66 -0.30 7.68
C VAL A 129 0.63 -1.81 7.48
N ARG A 130 0.21 -2.24 6.30
CA ARG A 130 0.13 -3.64 5.94
C ARG A 130 1.08 -3.95 4.79
N ALA A 131 2.03 -4.83 5.03
CA ALA A 131 2.87 -5.42 3.99
C ALA A 131 2.12 -6.59 3.36
N VAL A 132 1.92 -6.58 2.05
CA VAL A 132 1.17 -7.59 1.30
C VAL A 132 2.06 -8.18 0.22
N ALA A 133 2.35 -9.48 0.30
CA ALA A 133 2.99 -10.23 -0.78
C ALA A 133 1.91 -11.03 -1.52
N ALA A 134 1.56 -10.60 -2.72
CA ALA A 134 0.45 -11.18 -3.48
C ALA A 134 0.65 -12.68 -3.73
N GLY A 135 -0.32 -13.49 -3.29
CA GLY A 135 -0.26 -14.95 -3.33
C GLY A 135 0.51 -15.61 -2.17
N CYS A 136 1.14 -14.83 -1.26
CA CYS A 136 1.93 -15.36 -0.14
C CYS A 136 1.37 -14.99 1.23
N GLY A 137 0.66 -13.87 1.35
CA GLY A 137 0.06 -13.41 2.60
C GLY A 137 0.30 -11.95 2.93
N SER A 138 0.00 -11.57 4.16
CA SER A 138 0.20 -10.19 4.63
C SER A 138 0.56 -10.13 6.11
N LEU A 139 1.21 -9.02 6.49
CA LEU A 139 1.54 -8.68 7.87
C LEU A 139 1.04 -7.26 8.16
N VAL A 140 0.43 -7.07 9.33
CA VAL A 140 -0.11 -5.78 9.78
C VAL A 140 0.68 -5.28 10.99
N PHE A 141 0.96 -3.99 11.01
CA PHE A 141 1.63 -3.27 12.09
C PHE A 141 0.86 -1.99 12.40
N GLY A 142 0.50 -1.79 13.65
CA GLY A 142 -0.11 -0.54 14.09
C GLY A 142 0.86 0.64 13.97
N ARG A 143 0.37 1.81 13.58
CA ARG A 143 1.22 3.02 13.50
C ARG A 143 1.74 3.43 14.89
N GLY A 144 0.96 3.22 15.94
CA GLY A 144 1.33 3.52 17.32
C GLY A 144 2.23 2.48 18.00
N ASP A 145 2.47 1.34 17.37
CA ASP A 145 3.39 0.35 17.90
C ASP A 145 4.81 0.92 17.85
N GLY A 146 5.40 1.28 18.98
CA GLY A 146 6.75 1.87 19.07
C GLY A 146 7.81 1.11 18.26
N GLU A 147 8.90 1.78 17.91
CA GLU A 147 10.08 1.10 17.38
C GLU A 147 10.57 0.11 18.46
N PRO A 148 10.75 -1.18 18.14
CA PRO A 148 11.32 -2.11 19.09
C PRO A 148 12.73 -1.65 19.43
N ALA A 149 13.07 -1.69 20.71
CA ALA A 149 14.47 -1.64 21.10
C ALA A 149 15.24 -2.69 20.26
N GLN A 150 16.44 -2.37 19.82
CA GLN A 150 17.25 -3.29 19.03
C GLN A 150 17.33 -4.63 19.78
N THR A 151 16.75 -5.67 19.22
CA THR A 151 16.33 -6.86 19.96
C THR A 151 17.46 -7.84 20.22
N SER A 152 18.61 -7.65 19.62
CA SER A 152 19.80 -8.45 19.89
C SER A 152 21.07 -7.71 19.45
N ASP A 153 22.14 -7.89 20.19
CA ASP A 153 23.47 -7.58 19.72
C ASP A 153 23.86 -8.51 18.59
N PHE A 154 24.79 -8.07 17.75
CA PHE A 154 25.35 -8.93 16.72
C PHE A 154 26.18 -10.05 17.38
N GLU A 155 25.65 -11.25 17.43
CA GLU A 155 26.25 -12.40 18.06
C GLU A 155 26.38 -13.59 17.10
N PRO A 156 27.43 -13.67 16.29
CA PRO A 156 27.69 -14.82 15.43
C PRO A 156 28.00 -16.09 16.26
N PRO A 157 27.90 -17.31 15.67
CA PRO A 157 27.61 -17.54 14.25
C PRO A 157 26.13 -17.52 13.92
N TYR A 158 25.81 -17.09 12.69
CA TYR A 158 24.48 -17.19 12.12
C TYR A 158 24.46 -18.27 11.03
N GLY A 159 23.39 -19.07 11.01
CA GLY A 159 23.20 -20.13 10.02
C GLY A 159 22.40 -19.70 8.79
N TYR A 160 21.68 -18.58 8.87
CA TYR A 160 20.75 -18.18 7.81
C TYR A 160 20.76 -16.67 7.57
N LEU A 161 20.80 -16.32 6.27
CA LEU A 161 20.51 -15.01 5.74
C LEU A 161 19.02 -14.96 5.36
N LEU A 162 18.31 -13.97 5.89
CA LEU A 162 16.89 -13.78 5.66
C LEU A 162 16.69 -12.51 4.84
N VAL A 163 16.03 -12.63 3.71
CA VAL A 163 15.73 -11.51 2.80
C VAL A 163 14.25 -11.19 2.91
N PRO A 164 13.85 -10.14 3.66
CA PRO A 164 12.45 -9.76 3.80
C PRO A 164 11.82 -9.42 2.47
N ASP A 165 10.50 -9.60 2.36
CA ASP A 165 9.75 -9.13 1.21
C ASP A 165 9.88 -7.62 1.04
N VAL A 166 9.92 -7.15 -0.21
CA VAL A 166 10.11 -5.73 -0.53
C VAL A 166 9.02 -4.83 0.04
N SER A 167 7.82 -5.37 0.31
CA SER A 167 6.75 -4.63 0.98
C SER A 167 7.10 -4.27 2.42
N LEU A 168 7.77 -5.16 3.16
CA LEU A 168 8.31 -4.85 4.50
C LEU A 168 9.44 -3.81 4.44
N CYS A 169 10.32 -3.92 3.44
CA CYS A 169 11.41 -2.97 3.26
C CYS A 169 10.87 -1.57 2.95
N LYS A 170 9.93 -1.47 2.01
CA LYS A 170 9.25 -0.22 1.65
C LYS A 170 8.48 0.36 2.83
N ALA A 171 7.85 -0.49 3.64
CA ALA A 171 7.12 -0.11 4.85
C ALA A 171 8.03 0.36 6.00
N ARG A 172 9.36 0.17 5.90
CA ARG A 172 10.33 0.38 6.98
C ARG A 172 10.02 -0.48 8.23
N LEU A 173 9.44 -1.67 8.03
CA LEU A 173 8.96 -2.56 9.09
C LEU A 173 9.89 -3.74 9.38
N VAL A 174 11.05 -3.81 8.71
CA VAL A 174 11.97 -4.95 8.83
C VAL A 174 12.41 -5.18 10.27
N ARG A 175 12.81 -4.12 11.01
CA ARG A 175 13.22 -4.25 12.42
C ARG A 175 12.07 -4.75 13.30
N ARG A 176 10.87 -4.22 13.12
CA ARG A 176 9.68 -4.63 13.89
C ARG A 176 9.31 -6.08 13.61
N TYR A 177 9.43 -6.49 12.35
CA TYR A 177 9.20 -7.87 11.97
C TYR A 177 10.29 -8.79 12.53
N ALA A 178 11.56 -8.44 12.40
CA ALA A 178 12.69 -9.20 12.97
C ALA A 178 12.54 -9.40 14.48
N ALA A 179 12.17 -8.34 15.22
CA ALA A 179 11.87 -8.41 16.64
C ALA A 179 10.74 -9.41 16.95
N ARG A 180 9.66 -9.38 16.16
CA ARG A 180 8.51 -10.29 16.35
C ARG A 180 8.87 -11.77 16.18
N ILE A 181 9.86 -12.07 15.32
CA ILE A 181 10.29 -13.45 15.03
C ILE A 181 11.63 -13.82 15.68
N GLY A 182 12.21 -12.96 16.51
CA GLY A 182 13.46 -13.24 17.22
C GLY A 182 14.71 -13.29 16.34
N CYS A 183 14.75 -12.52 15.24
CA CYS A 183 15.88 -12.45 14.32
C CYS A 183 16.67 -11.13 14.49
N TYR A 184 17.94 -11.15 14.11
CA TYR A 184 18.76 -9.95 14.07
C TYR A 184 18.54 -9.18 12.75
N ALA A 185 18.13 -7.92 12.83
CA ALA A 185 18.00 -7.04 11.69
C ALA A 185 19.32 -6.29 11.43
N VAL A 186 19.95 -6.56 10.30
CA VAL A 186 21.21 -5.90 9.90
C VAL A 186 20.99 -4.41 9.62
N SER A 187 19.83 -4.05 9.08
CA SER A 187 19.47 -2.65 8.79
C SER A 187 17.96 -2.43 8.84
N GLN A 188 17.52 -1.17 8.76
CA GLN A 188 16.09 -0.82 8.73
C GLN A 188 15.34 -1.31 7.48
N SER A 189 16.05 -1.50 6.39
CA SER A 189 15.45 -1.76 5.07
C SER A 189 16.03 -2.97 4.36
N GLY A 190 16.76 -3.82 5.10
CA GLY A 190 17.56 -4.84 4.45
C GLY A 190 17.39 -6.22 5.06
N TYR A 191 18.49 -6.89 5.17
CA TYR A 191 18.57 -8.30 5.54
C TYR A 191 18.40 -8.51 7.04
N CYS A 192 17.99 -9.73 7.38
CA CYS A 192 18.04 -10.23 8.75
C CYS A 192 18.93 -11.47 8.82
N LEU A 193 19.39 -11.79 10.02
CA LEU A 193 20.19 -12.98 10.30
C LEU A 193 19.51 -13.81 11.38
N SER A 194 19.61 -15.13 11.27
CA SER A 194 19.10 -16.06 12.24
C SER A 194 20.06 -17.23 12.45
N ARG A 195 20.12 -17.75 13.70
CA ARG A 195 20.91 -18.97 14.02
C ARG A 195 20.24 -20.23 13.50
N GLN A 196 18.91 -20.23 13.47
CA GLN A 196 18.08 -21.35 13.01
C GLN A 196 17.15 -20.89 11.88
N ALA A 197 16.74 -21.81 11.02
CA ALA A 197 15.72 -21.52 10.04
C ALA A 197 14.41 -21.18 10.75
N PRO A 198 13.79 -20.01 10.49
CA PRO A 198 12.49 -19.72 11.03
C PRO A 198 11.43 -20.62 10.36
N ASP A 199 10.45 -21.10 11.15
CA ASP A 199 9.34 -21.93 10.63
C ASP A 199 8.54 -21.21 9.54
N ARG A 200 8.38 -19.91 9.67
CA ARG A 200 7.75 -19.03 8.70
C ARG A 200 8.51 -17.72 8.61
N PHE A 201 8.79 -17.31 7.40
CA PHE A 201 9.42 -16.02 7.13
C PHE A 201 8.70 -15.30 5.98
N PHE A 202 8.42 -14.02 6.17
CA PHE A 202 7.79 -13.20 5.15
C PHE A 202 8.86 -12.64 4.20
N GLY A 203 9.32 -13.53 3.29
CA GLY A 203 10.44 -13.28 2.39
C GLY A 203 11.12 -14.58 1.98
N ARG A 204 12.44 -14.52 1.81
CA ARG A 204 13.27 -15.66 1.40
C ARG A 204 14.30 -15.99 2.46
N VAL A 205 14.59 -17.29 2.64
CA VAL A 205 15.56 -17.83 3.60
C VAL A 205 16.68 -18.52 2.84
N TYR A 206 17.92 -18.16 3.13
CA TYR A 206 19.11 -18.74 2.54
C TYR A 206 20.05 -19.26 3.61
N PRO A 207 20.49 -20.54 3.54
CA PRO A 207 21.51 -21.06 4.44
C PRO A 207 22.85 -20.38 4.15
N ILE A 208 23.57 -20.00 5.21
CA ILE A 208 24.94 -19.47 5.13
C ILE A 208 25.88 -20.67 5.16
N ARG A 209 26.71 -20.84 4.12
CA ARG A 209 27.68 -21.93 4.05
C ARG A 209 29.04 -21.56 4.62
N GLU A 210 29.47 -20.32 4.37
CA GLU A 210 30.74 -19.76 4.86
C GLU A 210 30.54 -18.28 5.19
N MET A 211 31.18 -17.83 6.27
CA MET A 211 31.30 -16.41 6.61
C MET A 211 32.79 -16.09 6.55
N ALA A 212 33.16 -15.19 5.65
CA ALA A 212 34.52 -14.67 5.53
C ALA A 212 34.81 -13.58 6.55
#